data_31f2b1f085a6b593b148975e5339d55f
#
_entry.id   31f2b1f085a6b593b148975e5339d55f
#
_cell.length_a   1.000
_cell.length_b   1.000
_cell.length_c   1.000
_cell.angle_alpha   90.00
_cell.angle_beta   90.00
_cell.angle_gamma   90.00
#
_symmetry.space_group_name_H-M   'P 1'
#
loop_
_entity.id
_entity.type
_entity.pdbx_description
1 polymer ?
#
loop_
_entity_poly.entity_id
_entity_poly.type
_entity_poly.pdbx_seq_one_letter_code
_entity_poly.pdbx_strand_id
1 'polypeptide(L)'
;MPVAHPVPLVRVFVLAFFLAGSACAQPGGTPVAKPSASGDDGARQRRADSVLVQPDAAPAGGIQTDTLRLAVGETPVLVLVHTAPGRGDGPGLDALNVHDDEGTSVEAALDVIGRRGGRVTEIQHGGERLLTFRLGGEAFVADPNRIFTEAGRARTLAGLSHDTPAARRALAVFADTLLALYTVTGPDPVVTLHNNTEANYSAASYRAGGSEAAEAAALALPDGADPDDFFFVTDRGLYDALAASGFAVVLQDNARATDDGSLSVWAAQNGARYVNAEAQHGHRAAQTRMLDALLDALATGH
;
A
#
# COMPACT_ATOMS: atom_id res chain seq x y z
N MET A 1 -39.25 -16.24 4.82
CA MET A 1 -38.85 -14.83 4.71
C MET A 1 -37.81 -14.58 5.79
N PRO A 2 -36.52 -14.42 5.49
CA PRO A 2 -35.50 -14.07 6.47
C PRO A 2 -35.49 -12.55 6.66
N VAL A 3 -35.44 -12.13 7.92
CA VAL A 3 -35.40 -10.75 8.37
C VAL A 3 -33.96 -10.25 8.26
N ALA A 4 -33.76 -9.19 7.47
CA ALA A 4 -32.47 -8.53 7.35
C ALA A 4 -32.21 -7.69 8.60
N HIS A 5 -31.07 -7.93 9.29
CA HIS A 5 -30.56 -7.07 10.34
C HIS A 5 -29.69 -5.97 9.74
N PRO A 6 -29.85 -4.70 10.15
CA PRO A 6 -29.00 -3.62 9.66
C PRO A 6 -27.62 -3.70 10.32
N VAL A 7 -26.58 -3.57 9.48
CA VAL A 7 -25.19 -3.42 9.90
C VAL A 7 -24.98 -2.01 10.44
N PRO A 8 -24.36 -1.82 11.61
CA PRO A 8 -24.13 -0.48 12.16
C PRO A 8 -23.00 0.23 11.40
N LEU A 9 -23.29 1.46 10.99
CA LEU A 9 -22.36 2.40 10.38
C LEU A 9 -21.32 2.83 11.42
N VAL A 10 -20.08 2.32 11.31
CA VAL A 10 -18.96 2.76 12.15
C VAL A 10 -18.49 4.12 11.64
N ARG A 11 -18.84 5.17 12.37
CA ARG A 11 -18.26 6.49 12.16
C ARG A 11 -16.86 6.51 12.78
N VAL A 12 -15.84 6.58 11.95
CA VAL A 12 -14.46 6.81 12.41
C VAL A 12 -14.33 8.26 12.85
N PHE A 13 -14.22 8.50 14.15
CA PHE A 13 -13.82 9.77 14.71
C PHE A 13 -12.28 9.83 14.73
N VAL A 14 -11.70 10.70 13.92
CA VAL A 14 -10.29 11.06 14.04
C VAL A 14 -10.13 11.97 15.26
N LEU A 15 -9.64 11.41 16.36
CA LEU A 15 -9.34 12.16 17.58
C LEU A 15 -7.89 12.65 17.50
N ALA A 16 -7.71 13.95 17.27
CA ALA A 16 -6.40 14.60 17.35
C ALA A 16 -6.00 14.74 18.83
N PHE A 17 -5.00 14.01 19.29
CA PHE A 17 -4.40 14.20 20.62
C PHE A 17 -3.41 15.37 20.59
N PHE A 18 -3.73 16.44 21.29
CA PHE A 18 -2.79 17.49 21.66
C PHE A 18 -2.00 17.04 22.89
N LEU A 19 -0.70 16.90 22.75
CA LEU A 19 0.22 16.77 23.89
C LEU A 19 0.54 18.18 24.43
N ALA A 20 -0.02 18.48 25.59
CA ALA A 20 0.38 19.64 26.38
C ALA A 20 1.72 19.35 27.07
N GLY A 21 2.76 20.06 26.71
CA GLY A 21 4.04 20.03 27.40
C GLY A 21 3.97 20.85 28.67
N SER A 22 4.22 20.21 29.83
CA SER A 22 4.42 20.89 31.12
C SER A 22 5.81 21.48 31.18
N ALA A 23 5.89 22.81 31.30
CA ALA A 23 7.13 23.52 31.61
C ALA A 23 7.29 23.66 33.14
N CYS A 24 8.40 23.18 33.69
CA CYS A 24 8.84 23.44 35.06
C CYS A 24 9.38 24.89 35.17
N ALA A 25 8.90 25.61 36.16
CA ALA A 25 9.33 26.93 36.55
C ALA A 25 10.59 26.86 37.43
N GLN A 26 11.51 27.80 37.24
CA GLN A 26 12.48 28.24 38.28
C GLN A 26 12.52 29.76 38.39
N PRO A 27 12.77 30.29 39.58
CA PRO A 27 12.52 31.72 39.91
C PRO A 27 13.73 32.61 39.92
N GLY A 28 13.49 33.91 39.70
CA GLY A 28 14.30 34.99 40.29
C GLY A 28 14.93 35.98 39.32
N GLY A 29 14.45 37.23 39.36
CA GLY A 29 15.15 38.42 38.79
C GLY A 29 14.22 39.60 38.52
N THR A 30 14.22 40.59 39.36
CA THR A 30 13.39 41.80 39.39
C THR A 30 13.75 42.87 38.32
N PRO A 31 13.04 44.00 38.20
CA PRO A 31 12.49 44.49 36.94
C PRO A 31 13.14 45.77 36.39
N VAL A 32 13.00 46.06 35.12
CA VAL A 32 13.20 47.39 34.54
C VAL A 32 12.06 47.74 33.57
N ALA A 33 11.65 48.99 33.62
CA ALA A 33 10.45 49.63 33.18
C ALA A 33 10.15 49.63 31.66
N LYS A 34 8.82 49.80 31.40
CA LYS A 34 8.16 50.07 30.12
C LYS A 34 8.65 51.34 29.38
N PRO A 35 8.38 51.40 28.05
CA PRO A 35 7.25 52.24 27.64
C PRO A 35 6.26 51.59 26.70
N SER A 36 5.05 52.12 26.75
CA SER A 36 3.84 51.80 26.04
C SER A 36 3.87 52.19 24.57
N ALA A 37 3.28 51.37 23.70
CA ALA A 37 2.51 51.84 22.54
C ALA A 37 1.50 50.77 22.08
N SER A 38 0.31 51.26 21.91
CA SER A 38 -0.91 50.65 21.45
C SER A 38 -0.86 50.00 20.06
N GLY A 39 -1.62 48.96 19.87
CA GLY A 39 -2.02 48.58 18.53
C GLY A 39 -2.45 47.14 18.37
N ASP A 40 -3.74 46.95 18.45
CA ASP A 40 -4.61 46.09 17.66
C ASP A 40 -4.47 44.56 17.73
N ASP A 41 -5.49 43.99 18.34
CA ASP A 41 -5.87 42.59 18.38
C ASP A 41 -6.15 42.00 16.99
N GLY A 42 -5.44 40.94 16.69
CA GLY A 42 -5.73 40.09 15.56
C GLY A 42 -5.31 38.65 15.83
N ALA A 43 -6.01 37.98 16.76
CA ALA A 43 -5.89 36.54 16.94
C ALA A 43 -6.38 35.81 15.67
N ARG A 44 -5.52 35.69 14.67
CA ARG A 44 -5.75 34.79 13.53
C ARG A 44 -5.40 33.37 13.96
N GLN A 45 -6.43 32.68 14.34
CA GLN A 45 -6.51 31.24 14.42
C GLN A 45 -6.01 30.63 13.09
N ARG A 46 -4.77 30.14 13.07
CA ARG A 46 -4.25 29.39 11.93
C ARG A 46 -4.93 28.03 11.91
N ARG A 47 -5.99 27.93 11.10
CA ARG A 47 -6.47 26.64 10.64
C ARG A 47 -5.33 25.99 9.84
N ALA A 48 -5.05 24.73 10.14
CA ALA A 48 -4.27 23.89 9.27
C ALA A 48 -5.09 23.72 7.96
N ASP A 49 -4.80 24.55 6.98
CA ASP A 49 -5.32 24.39 5.64
C ASP A 49 -4.59 23.19 5.02
N SER A 50 -5.28 22.07 4.96
CA SER A 50 -4.96 21.03 3.99
C SER A 50 -5.21 21.64 2.61
N VAL A 51 -4.12 22.07 1.96
CA VAL A 51 -4.19 22.57 0.59
C VAL A 51 -4.50 21.38 -0.31
N LEU A 52 -5.78 21.18 -0.61
CA LEU A 52 -6.20 20.42 -1.78
C LEU A 52 -5.75 21.24 -2.99
N VAL A 53 -4.68 20.79 -3.64
CA VAL A 53 -4.33 21.27 -4.99
C VAL A 53 -5.47 20.82 -5.88
N GLN A 54 -6.25 21.75 -6.40
CA GLN A 54 -7.33 21.43 -7.37
C GLN A 54 -6.66 20.85 -8.61
N PRO A 55 -7.15 19.70 -9.11
CA PRO A 55 -6.67 19.16 -10.37
C PRO A 55 -7.07 20.06 -11.51
N ASP A 56 -6.15 20.30 -12.44
CA ASP A 56 -6.49 20.90 -13.73
C ASP A 56 -7.54 20.04 -14.43
N ALA A 57 -8.58 20.66 -14.97
CA ALA A 57 -9.69 19.97 -15.62
C ALA A 57 -9.17 19.08 -16.76
N ALA A 58 -9.12 17.75 -16.53
CA ALA A 58 -8.65 16.78 -17.51
C ALA A 58 -9.65 16.66 -18.67
N PRO A 59 -9.17 16.41 -19.90
CA PRO A 59 -10.03 16.14 -21.04
C PRO A 59 -10.89 14.90 -20.78
N ALA A 60 -12.13 14.91 -21.21
CA ALA A 60 -13.11 13.84 -21.02
C ALA A 60 -12.55 12.47 -21.44
N GLY A 61 -12.28 11.59 -20.46
CA GLY A 61 -11.85 10.22 -20.66
C GLY A 61 -10.37 9.89 -20.37
N GLY A 62 -9.58 10.83 -19.83
CA GLY A 62 -8.19 10.59 -19.43
C GLY A 62 -8.04 10.07 -17.98
N ILE A 63 -6.81 9.60 -17.65
CA ILE A 63 -6.43 9.29 -16.27
C ILE A 63 -6.27 10.62 -15.52
N GLN A 64 -6.89 10.71 -14.34
CA GLN A 64 -6.70 11.81 -13.40
C GLN A 64 -5.78 11.35 -12.28
N THR A 65 -4.94 12.26 -11.76
CA THR A 65 -4.01 11.97 -10.69
C THR A 65 -4.20 12.96 -9.55
N ASP A 66 -4.58 12.45 -8.39
CA ASP A 66 -4.61 13.20 -7.14
C ASP A 66 -3.34 12.88 -6.34
N THR A 67 -2.79 13.90 -5.70
CA THR A 67 -1.59 13.76 -4.87
C THR A 67 -1.93 14.04 -3.41
N LEU A 68 -1.72 13.05 -2.54
CA LEU A 68 -1.83 13.18 -1.10
C LEU A 68 -0.43 13.29 -0.48
N ARG A 69 -0.30 14.12 0.54
CA ARG A 69 0.94 14.23 1.32
C ARG A 69 0.73 13.55 2.66
N LEU A 70 1.40 12.42 2.85
CA LEU A 70 1.48 11.72 4.12
C LEU A 70 2.85 11.95 4.77
N ALA A 71 3.05 11.38 5.95
CA ALA A 71 4.35 11.39 6.60
C ALA A 71 4.57 10.09 7.38
N VAL A 72 5.82 9.60 7.37
CA VAL A 72 6.29 8.59 8.31
C VAL A 72 7.27 9.28 9.25
N GLY A 73 6.87 9.44 10.52
CA GLY A 73 7.61 10.30 11.44
C GLY A 73 7.69 11.74 10.91
N GLU A 74 8.90 12.21 10.65
CA GLU A 74 9.21 13.55 10.15
C GLU A 74 9.40 13.58 8.61
N THR A 75 9.32 12.42 7.95
CA THR A 75 9.63 12.28 6.53
C THR A 75 8.34 12.30 5.69
N PRO A 76 8.24 13.25 4.73
CA PRO A 76 7.09 13.28 3.82
C PRO A 76 7.12 12.10 2.85
N VAL A 77 5.96 11.55 2.57
CA VAL A 77 5.70 10.54 1.54
C VAL A 77 4.56 11.03 0.68
N LEU A 78 4.71 10.99 -0.62
CA LEU A 78 3.62 11.28 -1.54
C LEU A 78 2.84 9.98 -1.82
N VAL A 79 1.52 10.11 -1.89
CA VAL A 79 0.65 9.05 -2.40
C VAL A 79 -0.05 9.60 -3.62
N LEU A 80 0.21 9.00 -4.76
CA LEU A 80 -0.46 9.33 -6.01
C LEU A 80 -1.64 8.37 -6.20
N VAL A 81 -2.79 8.92 -6.47
CA VAL A 81 -4.01 8.16 -6.75
C VAL A 81 -4.45 8.47 -8.18
N HIS A 82 -4.17 7.53 -9.07
CA HIS A 82 -4.56 7.61 -10.47
C HIS A 82 -5.92 6.98 -10.65
N THR A 83 -6.86 7.70 -11.25
CA THR A 83 -8.22 7.22 -11.49
C THR A 83 -8.59 7.37 -12.96
N ALA A 84 -9.30 6.39 -13.48
CA ALA A 84 -9.91 6.46 -14.79
C ALA A 84 -11.36 5.96 -14.73
N PRO A 85 -12.30 6.59 -15.47
CA PRO A 85 -13.69 6.16 -15.49
C PRO A 85 -13.82 4.76 -16.06
N GLY A 86 -14.73 3.95 -15.50
CA GLY A 86 -15.04 2.62 -16.01
C GLY A 86 -15.47 2.67 -17.48
N ARG A 87 -15.01 1.72 -18.25
CA ARG A 87 -15.34 1.57 -19.68
C ARG A 87 -15.90 0.16 -19.92
N GLY A 88 -17.22 0.05 -19.93
CA GLY A 88 -17.93 -1.23 -20.10
C GLY A 88 -18.51 -1.78 -18.79
N ASP A 89 -19.02 -3.01 -18.85
CA ASP A 89 -19.78 -3.66 -17.75
C ASP A 89 -18.87 -4.52 -16.83
N GLY A 90 -17.57 -4.57 -17.09
CA GLY A 90 -16.61 -5.36 -16.31
C GLY A 90 -16.01 -4.60 -15.12
N PRO A 91 -15.34 -5.33 -14.21
CA PRO A 91 -14.64 -4.70 -13.09
C PRO A 91 -13.51 -3.80 -13.58
N GLY A 92 -13.32 -2.66 -12.92
CA GLY A 92 -12.12 -1.84 -13.05
C GLY A 92 -11.00 -2.37 -12.17
N LEU A 93 -9.76 -2.04 -12.50
CA LEU A 93 -8.62 -2.37 -11.64
C LEU A 93 -8.60 -1.46 -10.42
N ASP A 94 -8.43 -2.02 -9.22
CA ASP A 94 -8.06 -1.26 -8.03
C ASP A 94 -6.77 -1.87 -7.45
N ALA A 95 -5.64 -1.18 -7.60
CA ALA A 95 -4.34 -1.73 -7.30
C ALA A 95 -3.47 -0.77 -6.48
N LEU A 96 -2.58 -1.35 -5.66
CA LEU A 96 -1.64 -0.65 -4.79
C LEU A 96 -0.20 -1.05 -5.14
N ASN A 97 0.66 -0.06 -5.39
CA ASN A 97 2.10 -0.21 -5.43
C ASN A 97 2.72 0.42 -4.17
N VAL A 98 3.60 -0.31 -3.48
CA VAL A 98 4.23 0.13 -2.23
C VAL A 98 5.74 0.34 -2.34
N HIS A 99 6.36 0.02 -3.48
CA HIS A 99 7.79 0.23 -3.71
C HIS A 99 8.00 1.28 -4.81
N ASP A 100 8.67 2.38 -4.47
CA ASP A 100 8.83 3.55 -5.33
C ASP A 100 9.78 3.31 -6.52
N ASP A 101 10.58 2.25 -6.49
CA ASP A 101 11.45 1.83 -7.60
C ASP A 101 10.77 0.87 -8.61
N GLU A 102 9.55 0.42 -8.36
CA GLU A 102 8.85 -0.58 -9.18
C GLU A 102 7.93 0.04 -10.25
N GLY A 103 8.43 1.05 -10.98
CA GLY A 103 7.66 1.85 -11.94
C GLY A 103 7.08 1.07 -13.14
N THR A 104 7.67 -0.08 -13.54
CA THR A 104 7.11 -0.92 -14.62
C THR A 104 5.71 -1.41 -14.26
N SER A 105 5.49 -1.76 -12.99
CA SER A 105 4.21 -2.26 -12.51
C SER A 105 3.12 -1.18 -12.53
N VAL A 106 3.49 0.05 -12.14
CA VAL A 106 2.61 1.21 -12.21
C VAL A 106 2.24 1.53 -13.65
N GLU A 107 3.22 1.56 -14.57
CA GLU A 107 2.97 1.80 -16.00
C GLU A 107 2.03 0.76 -16.60
N ALA A 108 2.21 -0.54 -16.27
CA ALA A 108 1.33 -1.60 -16.72
C ALA A 108 -0.12 -1.41 -16.22
N ALA A 109 -0.27 -1.03 -14.94
CA ALA A 109 -1.57 -0.78 -14.34
C ALA A 109 -2.24 0.47 -14.92
N LEU A 110 -1.50 1.54 -15.22
CA LEU A 110 -2.02 2.74 -15.89
C LEU A 110 -2.54 2.40 -17.31
N ASP A 111 -1.86 1.53 -18.05
CA ASP A 111 -2.36 1.02 -19.34
C ASP A 111 -3.72 0.31 -19.18
N VAL A 112 -3.87 -0.48 -18.12
CA VAL A 112 -5.11 -1.22 -17.86
C VAL A 112 -6.24 -0.27 -17.46
N ILE A 113 -6.04 0.63 -16.49
CA ILE A 113 -7.10 1.55 -16.08
C ILE A 113 -7.47 2.53 -17.20
N GLY A 114 -6.53 2.92 -18.05
CA GLY A 114 -6.80 3.75 -19.24
C GLY A 114 -7.78 3.10 -20.23
N ARG A 115 -7.82 1.76 -20.27
CA ARG A 115 -8.69 0.97 -21.15
C ARG A 115 -9.95 0.45 -20.46
N ARG A 116 -9.84 0.00 -19.21
CA ARG A 116 -10.92 -0.69 -18.49
C ARG A 116 -11.53 0.15 -17.36
N GLY A 117 -10.86 1.24 -16.97
CA GLY A 117 -11.22 2.04 -15.81
C GLY A 117 -10.65 1.47 -14.52
N GLY A 118 -10.77 2.24 -13.45
CA GLY A 118 -10.32 1.84 -12.13
C GLY A 118 -9.40 2.84 -11.45
N ARG A 119 -8.59 2.34 -10.52
CA ARG A 119 -7.70 3.14 -9.68
C ARG A 119 -6.35 2.44 -9.48
N VAL A 120 -5.28 3.23 -9.51
CA VAL A 120 -3.94 2.79 -9.09
C VAL A 120 -3.46 3.74 -8.01
N THR A 121 -3.07 3.20 -6.88
CA THR A 121 -2.47 3.95 -5.77
C THR A 121 -1.00 3.58 -5.68
N GLU A 122 -0.10 4.56 -5.73
CA GLU A 122 1.33 4.35 -5.54
C GLU A 122 1.89 5.27 -4.47
N ILE A 123 2.92 4.82 -3.77
CA ILE A 123 3.68 5.67 -2.84
C ILE A 123 4.99 6.10 -3.48
N GLN A 124 5.38 7.38 -3.23
CA GLN A 124 6.63 7.94 -3.71
C GLN A 124 7.42 8.57 -2.55
N HIS A 125 8.66 8.15 -2.39
CA HIS A 125 9.54 8.58 -1.30
C HIS A 125 11.02 8.72 -1.70
N GLY A 126 11.28 8.95 -2.99
CA GLY A 126 12.63 9.23 -3.52
C GLY A 126 13.14 8.24 -4.55
N GLY A 127 12.29 7.37 -5.10
CA GLY A 127 12.65 6.42 -6.16
C GLY A 127 13.41 5.19 -5.65
N GLU A 128 13.35 4.92 -4.35
CA GLU A 128 14.05 3.81 -3.72
C GLU A 128 13.06 2.72 -3.29
N ARG A 129 13.53 1.46 -3.24
CA ARG A 129 12.72 0.35 -2.73
C ARG A 129 12.41 0.51 -1.24
N LEU A 130 13.42 0.85 -0.45
CA LEU A 130 13.30 0.93 1.00
C LEU A 130 12.92 2.35 1.46
N LEU A 131 11.95 2.44 2.34
CA LEU A 131 11.53 3.68 2.96
C LEU A 131 12.53 4.09 4.04
N THR A 132 13.23 5.20 3.82
CA THR A 132 14.05 5.86 4.84
C THR A 132 13.24 6.99 5.47
N PHE A 133 13.11 6.99 6.80
CA PHE A 133 12.39 8.03 7.52
C PHE A 133 13.12 8.49 8.78
N ARG A 134 12.76 9.68 9.27
CA ARG A 134 13.33 10.30 10.47
C ARG A 134 12.29 10.40 11.58
N LEU A 135 12.77 10.21 12.82
CA LEU A 135 11.93 10.35 14.00
C LEU A 135 12.82 10.76 15.18
N GLY A 136 12.54 11.92 15.78
CA GLY A 136 13.33 12.45 16.90
C GLY A 136 14.80 12.72 16.55
N GLY A 137 15.08 13.07 15.29
CA GLY A 137 16.45 13.29 14.80
C GLY A 137 17.20 12.03 14.35
N GLU A 138 16.70 10.83 14.64
CA GLU A 138 17.27 9.54 14.20
C GLU A 138 16.71 9.11 12.84
N ALA A 139 17.51 8.36 12.08
CA ALA A 139 17.11 7.78 10.79
C ALA A 139 16.76 6.30 10.96
N PHE A 140 15.68 5.88 10.31
CA PHE A 140 15.19 4.52 10.28
C PHE A 140 15.00 4.07 8.84
N VAL A 141 15.11 2.77 8.59
CA VAL A 141 14.86 2.15 7.29
C VAL A 141 13.90 0.99 7.47
N ALA A 142 12.91 0.89 6.60
CA ALA A 142 11.95 -0.21 6.58
C ALA A 142 11.58 -0.57 5.13
N ASP A 143 11.26 -1.82 4.88
CA ASP A 143 10.61 -2.24 3.64
C ASP A 143 9.12 -1.92 3.75
N PRO A 144 8.55 -1.08 2.87
CA PRO A 144 7.14 -0.69 2.94
C PRO A 144 6.17 -1.88 2.75
N ASN A 145 6.58 -2.99 2.15
CA ASN A 145 5.78 -4.22 2.10
C ASN A 145 6.06 -5.16 3.29
N ARG A 146 6.60 -4.65 4.41
CA ARG A 146 6.85 -5.41 5.66
C ARG A 146 6.29 -4.71 6.89
N ILE A 147 5.35 -3.76 6.69
CA ILE A 147 4.85 -2.89 7.77
C ILE A 147 3.41 -3.20 8.21
N PHE A 148 2.71 -4.13 7.54
CA PHE A 148 1.28 -4.33 7.75
C PHE A 148 0.95 -5.14 9.01
N THR A 149 1.93 -5.86 9.61
CA THR A 149 1.77 -6.54 10.89
C THR A 149 2.74 -6.00 11.95
N GLU A 150 2.45 -6.22 13.23
CA GLU A 150 3.34 -5.82 14.33
C GLU A 150 4.68 -6.56 14.26
N ALA A 151 4.64 -7.88 13.98
CA ALA A 151 5.84 -8.70 13.86
C ALA A 151 6.71 -8.27 12.67
N GLY A 152 6.08 -7.93 11.54
CA GLY A 152 6.77 -7.43 10.37
C GLY A 152 7.46 -6.10 10.61
N ARG A 153 6.78 -5.14 11.25
CA ARG A 153 7.38 -3.84 11.62
C ARG A 153 8.61 -4.00 12.50
N ALA A 154 8.52 -4.86 13.53
CA ALA A 154 9.67 -5.13 14.38
C ALA A 154 10.83 -5.76 13.61
N ARG A 155 10.52 -6.73 12.74
CA ARG A 155 11.53 -7.48 11.97
C ARG A 155 12.22 -6.62 10.92
N THR A 156 11.46 -5.82 10.13
CA THR A 156 12.03 -4.96 9.10
C THR A 156 12.93 -3.88 9.71
N LEU A 157 12.49 -3.25 10.82
CA LEU A 157 13.31 -2.28 11.54
C LEU A 157 14.59 -2.90 12.11
N ALA A 158 14.50 -4.06 12.77
CA ALA A 158 15.66 -4.74 13.35
C ALA A 158 16.67 -5.20 12.27
N GLY A 159 16.17 -5.59 11.09
CA GLY A 159 17.03 -6.08 9.99
C GLY A 159 17.67 -4.96 9.16
N LEU A 160 17.02 -3.82 9.01
CA LEU A 160 17.45 -2.74 8.11
C LEU A 160 17.99 -1.49 8.83
N SER A 161 17.63 -1.30 10.10
CA SER A 161 18.10 -0.19 10.92
C SER A 161 18.16 -0.58 12.38
N HIS A 162 17.20 -0.11 13.19
CA HIS A 162 17.04 -0.52 14.59
C HIS A 162 15.59 -0.43 15.03
N ASP A 163 15.16 -1.39 15.83
CA ASP A 163 13.77 -1.50 16.26
C ASP A 163 13.51 -0.66 17.52
N THR A 164 12.56 0.25 17.44
CA THR A 164 12.06 1.01 18.60
C THR A 164 10.52 1.04 18.62
N PRO A 165 9.90 1.11 19.82
CA PRO A 165 8.45 1.23 19.91
C PRO A 165 7.89 2.49 19.20
N ALA A 166 8.67 3.56 19.12
CA ALA A 166 8.27 4.79 18.44
C ALA A 166 8.28 4.61 16.92
N ALA A 167 9.34 4.00 16.35
CA ALA A 167 9.42 3.72 14.93
C ALA A 167 8.33 2.72 14.48
N ARG A 168 8.09 1.65 15.25
CA ARG A 168 6.96 0.72 14.98
C ARG A 168 5.61 1.42 14.95
N ARG A 169 5.36 2.38 15.87
CA ARG A 169 4.11 3.16 15.87
C ARG A 169 4.01 4.06 14.64
N ALA A 170 5.09 4.72 14.23
CA ALA A 170 5.09 5.56 13.03
C ALA A 170 4.74 4.74 11.77
N LEU A 171 5.35 3.56 11.62
CA LEU A 171 5.04 2.63 10.53
C LEU A 171 3.60 2.08 10.63
N ALA A 172 3.08 1.79 11.83
CA ALA A 172 1.71 1.34 12.01
C ALA A 172 0.70 2.38 11.53
N VAL A 173 0.86 3.64 11.95
CA VAL A 173 -0.01 4.75 11.49
C VAL A 173 0.03 4.89 9.98
N PHE A 174 1.21 4.76 9.36
CA PHE A 174 1.34 4.84 7.92
C PHE A 174 0.65 3.65 7.22
N ALA A 175 0.87 2.42 7.68
CA ALA A 175 0.22 1.23 7.14
C ALA A 175 -1.32 1.32 7.25
N ASP A 176 -1.84 1.71 8.42
CA ASP A 176 -3.29 1.89 8.63
C ASP A 176 -3.86 2.97 7.71
N THR A 177 -3.10 4.04 7.45
CA THR A 177 -3.51 5.10 6.52
C THR A 177 -3.55 4.61 5.08
N LEU A 178 -2.54 3.84 4.63
CA LEU A 178 -2.53 3.23 3.31
C LEU A 178 -3.71 2.27 3.12
N LEU A 179 -3.97 1.40 4.10
CA LEU A 179 -5.12 0.48 4.07
C LEU A 179 -6.45 1.24 4.01
N ALA A 180 -6.59 2.34 4.75
CA ALA A 180 -7.80 3.17 4.73
C ALA A 180 -8.00 3.88 3.38
N LEU A 181 -6.92 4.34 2.74
CA LEU A 181 -6.97 4.95 1.41
C LEU A 181 -7.28 3.93 0.31
N TYR A 182 -6.72 2.74 0.44
CA TYR A 182 -6.95 1.64 -0.51
C TYR A 182 -8.35 1.02 -0.35
N THR A 183 -9.01 1.22 0.77
CA THR A 183 -10.37 0.76 1.12
C THR A 183 -10.67 -0.68 0.67
N VAL A 184 -10.23 -1.64 1.46
CA VAL A 184 -10.63 -3.05 1.29
C VAL A 184 -12.10 -3.18 1.70
N THR A 185 -13.01 -2.87 0.78
CA THR A 185 -14.46 -2.99 1.03
C THR A 185 -15.08 -3.90 -0.01
N GLY A 186 -15.53 -5.06 0.44
CA GLY A 186 -16.27 -5.98 -0.43
C GLY A 186 -15.56 -7.29 -0.71
N PRO A 187 -16.09 -8.09 -1.66
CA PRO A 187 -15.56 -9.39 -2.03
C PRO A 187 -14.30 -9.32 -2.93
N ASP A 188 -13.96 -8.13 -3.43
CA ASP A 188 -12.82 -7.97 -4.32
C ASP A 188 -11.49 -8.18 -3.58
N PRO A 189 -10.49 -8.79 -4.22
CA PRO A 189 -9.20 -8.99 -3.59
C PRO A 189 -8.42 -7.68 -3.44
N VAL A 190 -7.54 -7.63 -2.44
CA VAL A 190 -6.46 -6.65 -2.38
C VAL A 190 -5.48 -6.96 -3.50
N VAL A 191 -5.34 -6.06 -4.46
CA VAL A 191 -4.42 -6.21 -5.59
C VAL A 191 -3.17 -5.39 -5.33
N THR A 192 -2.00 -6.02 -5.39
CA THR A 192 -0.71 -5.33 -5.34
C THR A 192 0.07 -5.52 -6.63
N LEU A 193 0.96 -4.59 -6.86
CA LEU A 193 1.81 -4.50 -8.03
C LEU A 193 3.27 -4.52 -7.57
N HIS A 194 4.05 -5.46 -8.07
CA HIS A 194 5.48 -5.54 -7.76
C HIS A 194 6.32 -5.82 -9.01
N ASN A 195 7.60 -5.47 -8.92
CA ASN A 195 8.59 -5.88 -9.89
C ASN A 195 9.77 -6.57 -9.22
N ASN A 196 10.22 -7.66 -9.84
CA ASN A 196 11.43 -8.37 -9.48
C ASN A 196 12.56 -8.10 -10.48
N THR A 197 13.71 -8.69 -10.23
CA THR A 197 14.84 -8.73 -11.16
C THR A 197 15.08 -10.15 -11.63
N GLU A 198 15.59 -10.30 -12.87
CA GLU A 198 15.86 -11.58 -13.49
C GLU A 198 16.58 -12.56 -12.55
N ALA A 199 16.07 -13.79 -12.47
CA ALA A 199 16.63 -14.92 -11.71
C ALA A 199 16.81 -14.67 -10.20
N ASN A 200 16.16 -13.64 -9.62
CA ASN A 200 16.21 -13.38 -8.18
C ASN A 200 14.98 -13.99 -7.48
N TYR A 201 13.93 -13.22 -7.27
CA TYR A 201 12.67 -13.69 -6.68
C TYR A 201 11.70 -14.07 -7.80
N SER A 202 11.16 -15.28 -7.82
CA SER A 202 10.33 -15.76 -8.90
C SER A 202 9.42 -16.91 -8.45
N ALA A 203 8.48 -17.32 -9.28
CA ALA A 203 7.66 -18.52 -9.05
C ALA A 203 8.53 -19.78 -8.84
N ALA A 204 9.73 -19.83 -9.44
CA ALA A 204 10.64 -20.96 -9.25
C ALA A 204 11.18 -21.07 -7.82
N SER A 205 11.21 -19.96 -7.03
CA SER A 205 11.61 -19.96 -5.61
C SER A 205 10.66 -20.81 -4.75
N TYR A 206 9.44 -21.06 -5.21
CA TYR A 206 8.40 -21.83 -4.52
C TYR A 206 8.36 -23.32 -4.92
N ARG A 207 9.22 -23.76 -5.83
CA ARG A 207 9.36 -25.19 -6.16
C ARG A 207 9.85 -26.00 -4.95
N ALA A 208 9.60 -27.29 -4.96
CA ALA A 208 10.16 -28.20 -3.96
C ALA A 208 11.69 -28.03 -3.85
N GLY A 209 12.17 -27.68 -2.65
CA GLY A 209 13.58 -27.37 -2.39
C GLY A 209 14.01 -25.93 -2.71
N GLY A 210 13.11 -25.08 -3.20
CA GLY A 210 13.36 -23.64 -3.34
C GLY A 210 13.33 -22.92 -2.01
N SER A 211 13.83 -21.68 -1.99
CA SER A 211 13.95 -20.85 -0.78
C SER A 211 12.59 -20.58 -0.11
N GLU A 212 11.55 -20.42 -0.92
CA GLU A 212 10.19 -20.07 -0.47
C GLU A 212 9.22 -21.27 -0.49
N ALA A 213 9.71 -22.49 -0.68
CA ALA A 213 8.87 -23.68 -0.84
C ALA A 213 7.93 -23.92 0.35
N ALA A 214 8.31 -23.50 1.57
CA ALA A 214 7.49 -23.65 2.78
C ALA A 214 6.31 -22.69 2.87
N GLU A 215 6.36 -21.60 2.12
CA GLU A 215 5.34 -20.52 2.11
C GLU A 215 4.20 -20.82 1.12
N ALA A 216 4.35 -21.83 0.24
CA ALA A 216 3.36 -22.15 -0.79
C ALA A 216 2.57 -23.42 -0.47
N ALA A 217 1.23 -23.32 -0.57
CA ALA A 217 0.32 -24.47 -0.58
C ALA A 217 0.23 -25.14 -1.96
N ALA A 218 0.44 -24.37 -3.04
CA ALA A 218 0.45 -24.89 -4.41
C ALA A 218 1.24 -23.96 -5.34
N LEU A 219 1.77 -24.54 -6.41
CA LEU A 219 2.46 -23.84 -7.48
C LEU A 219 1.98 -24.38 -8.83
N ALA A 220 1.48 -23.49 -9.68
CA ALA A 220 1.30 -23.73 -11.11
C ALA A 220 2.42 -22.97 -11.85
N LEU A 221 3.21 -23.70 -12.62
CA LEU A 221 4.29 -23.12 -13.43
C LEU A 221 4.29 -23.84 -14.78
N PRO A 222 3.52 -23.35 -15.78
CA PRO A 222 3.41 -23.93 -17.09
C PRO A 222 4.78 -24.02 -17.80
N ASP A 223 4.94 -25.04 -18.64
CA ASP A 223 6.13 -25.19 -19.46
C ASP A 223 6.30 -23.98 -20.38
N GLY A 224 7.49 -23.38 -20.37
CA GLY A 224 7.83 -22.21 -21.16
C GLY A 224 7.29 -20.86 -20.61
N ALA A 225 6.60 -20.86 -19.47
CA ALA A 225 6.27 -19.62 -18.78
C ALA A 225 7.54 -19.02 -18.17
N ASP A 226 7.63 -17.68 -18.24
CA ASP A 226 8.65 -16.95 -17.52
C ASP A 226 8.39 -17.04 -16.01
N PRO A 227 9.28 -17.60 -15.20
CA PRO A 227 9.05 -17.72 -13.77
C PRO A 227 9.06 -16.37 -13.03
N ASP A 228 9.63 -15.32 -13.64
CA ASP A 228 9.70 -14.00 -13.05
C ASP A 228 8.38 -13.21 -13.22
N ASP A 229 7.50 -13.65 -14.17
CA ASP A 229 6.19 -13.08 -14.41
C ASP A 229 5.10 -14.00 -13.83
N PHE A 230 4.66 -13.76 -12.59
CA PHE A 230 3.75 -14.67 -11.89
C PHE A 230 2.76 -13.95 -10.97
N PHE A 231 1.67 -14.64 -10.65
CA PHE A 231 0.76 -14.23 -9.59
C PHE A 231 1.12 -14.91 -8.26
N PHE A 232 1.02 -14.15 -7.17
CA PHE A 232 1.02 -14.69 -5.81
C PHE A 232 -0.31 -14.39 -5.16
N VAL A 233 -1.07 -15.43 -4.77
CA VAL A 233 -2.45 -15.29 -4.30
C VAL A 233 -2.67 -15.99 -2.96
N THR A 234 -3.65 -15.51 -2.18
CA THR A 234 -4.08 -16.13 -0.92
C THR A 234 -5.39 -16.91 -1.06
N ASP A 235 -6.07 -16.78 -2.21
CA ASP A 235 -7.39 -17.36 -2.48
C ASP A 235 -7.29 -18.51 -3.49
N ARG A 236 -7.91 -19.65 -3.15
CA ARG A 236 -7.87 -20.86 -3.97
C ARG A 236 -8.62 -20.70 -5.29
N GLY A 237 -9.73 -19.97 -5.30
CA GLY A 237 -10.51 -19.74 -6.51
C GLY A 237 -9.73 -18.94 -7.54
N LEU A 238 -9.07 -17.84 -7.09
CA LEU A 238 -8.17 -17.06 -7.94
C LEU A 238 -6.98 -17.88 -8.45
N TYR A 239 -6.37 -18.70 -7.59
CA TYR A 239 -5.30 -19.60 -8.02
C TYR A 239 -5.75 -20.49 -9.16
N ASP A 240 -6.89 -21.20 -9.00
CA ASP A 240 -7.39 -22.14 -10.00
C ASP A 240 -7.75 -21.43 -11.32
N ALA A 241 -8.38 -20.26 -11.26
CA ALA A 241 -8.77 -19.49 -12.44
C ALA A 241 -7.56 -18.96 -13.23
N LEU A 242 -6.58 -18.37 -12.54
CA LEU A 242 -5.39 -17.80 -13.17
C LEU A 242 -4.45 -18.90 -13.71
N ALA A 243 -4.32 -20.03 -13.00
CA ALA A 243 -3.58 -21.18 -13.48
C ALA A 243 -4.23 -21.80 -14.73
N ALA A 244 -5.57 -21.92 -14.76
CA ALA A 244 -6.31 -22.37 -15.92
C ALA A 244 -6.15 -21.45 -17.14
N SER A 245 -5.87 -20.17 -16.91
CA SER A 245 -5.57 -19.18 -17.96
C SER A 245 -4.11 -19.23 -18.45
N GLY A 246 -3.30 -20.18 -17.94
CA GLY A 246 -1.94 -20.43 -18.41
C GLY A 246 -0.86 -19.57 -17.78
N PHE A 247 -1.15 -18.86 -16.69
CA PHE A 247 -0.15 -18.08 -15.96
C PHE A 247 0.61 -18.91 -14.91
N ALA A 248 1.82 -18.47 -14.58
CA ALA A 248 2.50 -18.94 -13.38
C ALA A 248 1.78 -18.35 -12.15
N VAL A 249 1.41 -19.22 -11.19
CA VAL A 249 0.65 -18.83 -10.00
C VAL A 249 1.17 -19.57 -8.78
N VAL A 250 1.40 -18.83 -7.70
CA VAL A 250 1.72 -19.34 -6.37
C VAL A 250 0.51 -19.14 -5.47
N LEU A 251 0.04 -20.20 -4.81
CA LEU A 251 -0.93 -20.10 -3.73
C LEU A 251 -0.22 -20.08 -2.39
N GLN A 252 -0.37 -19.01 -1.62
CA GLN A 252 0.17 -18.92 -0.26
C GLN A 252 -0.42 -20.01 0.64
N ASP A 253 0.40 -20.63 1.46
CA ASP A 253 -0.08 -21.44 2.59
C ASP A 253 -0.47 -20.52 3.76
N ASN A 254 -1.71 -20.05 3.76
CA ASN A 254 -2.19 -19.10 4.76
C ASN A 254 -2.08 -19.59 6.22
N ALA A 255 -1.98 -20.90 6.42
CA ALA A 255 -1.85 -21.50 7.76
C ALA A 255 -0.41 -21.58 8.25
N ARG A 256 0.56 -21.59 7.33
CA ARG A 256 1.98 -21.83 7.61
C ARG A 256 2.89 -20.67 7.23
N ALA A 257 2.38 -19.73 6.43
CA ALA A 257 3.15 -18.59 5.99
C ALA A 257 3.77 -17.84 7.18
N THR A 258 5.05 -17.55 7.07
CA THR A 258 5.78 -16.77 8.06
C THR A 258 5.21 -15.35 8.12
N ASP A 259 4.90 -14.85 9.32
CA ASP A 259 4.50 -13.45 9.47
C ASP A 259 5.71 -12.53 9.25
N ASP A 260 5.93 -12.19 7.99
CA ASP A 260 6.99 -11.28 7.55
C ASP A 260 6.55 -9.80 7.48
N GLY A 261 5.26 -9.54 7.74
CA GLY A 261 4.66 -8.20 7.70
C GLY A 261 4.16 -7.76 6.33
N SER A 262 4.21 -8.65 5.32
CA SER A 262 3.70 -8.36 3.98
C SER A 262 2.18 -8.18 3.97
N LEU A 263 1.69 -7.51 2.92
CA LEU A 263 0.26 -7.30 2.76
C LEU A 263 -0.49 -8.61 2.48
N SER A 264 0.16 -9.61 1.89
CA SER A 264 -0.42 -10.95 1.69
C SER A 264 -0.69 -11.67 3.02
N VAL A 265 0.25 -11.59 3.96
CA VAL A 265 0.11 -12.15 5.31
C VAL A 265 -0.97 -11.40 6.09
N TRP A 266 -0.95 -10.06 6.03
CA TRP A 266 -1.99 -9.25 6.65
C TRP A 266 -3.39 -9.61 6.11
N ALA A 267 -3.53 -9.74 4.79
CA ALA A 267 -4.80 -10.09 4.14
C ALA A 267 -5.29 -11.46 4.63
N ALA A 268 -4.43 -12.48 4.65
CA ALA A 268 -4.77 -13.80 5.14
C ALA A 268 -5.21 -13.78 6.63
N GLN A 269 -4.52 -13.03 7.49
CA GLN A 269 -4.84 -12.89 8.91
C GLN A 269 -6.19 -12.17 9.14
N ASN A 270 -6.60 -11.29 8.20
CA ASN A 270 -7.83 -10.52 8.28
C ASN A 270 -8.98 -11.10 7.42
N GLY A 271 -8.80 -12.28 6.84
CA GLY A 271 -9.83 -12.95 6.01
C GLY A 271 -10.12 -12.21 4.69
N ALA A 272 -9.19 -11.36 4.23
CA ALA A 272 -9.27 -10.69 2.95
C ALA A 272 -8.60 -11.55 1.86
N ARG A 273 -9.14 -11.49 0.66
CA ARG A 273 -8.51 -12.07 -0.54
C ARG A 273 -7.35 -11.17 -0.97
N TYR A 274 -6.30 -11.77 -1.50
CA TYR A 274 -5.13 -11.01 -1.96
C TYR A 274 -4.57 -11.59 -3.25
N VAL A 275 -4.10 -10.71 -4.12
CA VAL A 275 -3.33 -11.08 -5.32
C VAL A 275 -2.22 -10.05 -5.56
N ASN A 276 -1.01 -10.54 -5.78
CA ASN A 276 0.10 -9.78 -6.31
C ASN A 276 0.34 -10.16 -7.77
N ALA A 277 0.41 -9.16 -8.65
CA ALA A 277 0.90 -9.32 -10.02
C ALA A 277 2.39 -8.93 -10.03
N GLU A 278 3.25 -9.95 -9.93
CA GLU A 278 4.72 -9.83 -9.95
C GLU A 278 5.24 -9.98 -11.36
N ALA A 279 6.09 -9.08 -11.84
CA ALA A 279 6.76 -9.24 -13.13
C ALA A 279 8.18 -8.68 -13.08
N GLN A 280 9.05 -9.15 -13.97
CA GLN A 280 10.39 -8.61 -14.08
C GLN A 280 10.35 -7.13 -14.49
N HIS A 281 11.26 -6.32 -13.95
CA HIS A 281 11.45 -4.94 -14.41
C HIS A 281 11.59 -4.87 -15.94
N GLY A 282 10.81 -4.00 -16.58
CA GLY A 282 10.75 -3.87 -18.04
C GLY A 282 9.74 -4.80 -18.71
N HIS A 283 9.18 -5.81 -18.04
CA HIS A 283 8.16 -6.72 -18.59
C HIS A 283 6.74 -6.12 -18.57
N ARG A 284 6.60 -4.79 -18.84
CA ARG A 284 5.33 -4.06 -18.83
C ARG A 284 4.22 -4.77 -19.62
N ALA A 285 4.53 -5.27 -20.84
CA ALA A 285 3.52 -5.94 -21.66
C ALA A 285 3.04 -7.26 -21.06
N ALA A 286 3.91 -8.01 -20.37
CA ALA A 286 3.52 -9.23 -19.67
C ALA A 286 2.65 -8.88 -18.47
N GLN A 287 3.06 -7.93 -17.64
CA GLN A 287 2.29 -7.51 -16.47
C GLN A 287 0.93 -6.89 -16.86
N THR A 288 0.85 -6.15 -17.97
CA THR A 288 -0.43 -5.67 -18.52
C THR A 288 -1.37 -6.83 -18.86
N ARG A 289 -0.87 -7.90 -19.52
CA ARG A 289 -1.68 -9.10 -19.81
C ARG A 289 -2.12 -9.84 -18.57
N MET A 290 -1.26 -9.91 -17.55
CA MET A 290 -1.60 -10.49 -16.25
C MET A 290 -2.78 -9.72 -15.62
N LEU A 291 -2.70 -8.41 -15.55
CA LEU A 291 -3.76 -7.58 -14.97
C LEU A 291 -5.08 -7.68 -15.75
N ASP A 292 -5.04 -7.76 -17.08
CA ASP A 292 -6.23 -8.03 -17.89
C ASP A 292 -6.85 -9.38 -17.53
N ALA A 293 -6.03 -10.45 -17.44
CA ALA A 293 -6.51 -11.79 -17.07
C ALA A 293 -7.08 -11.84 -15.64
N LEU A 294 -6.49 -11.11 -14.70
CA LEU A 294 -7.04 -10.95 -13.35
C LEU A 294 -8.45 -10.37 -13.40
N LEU A 295 -8.64 -9.26 -14.13
CA LEU A 295 -9.96 -8.63 -14.25
C LEU A 295 -10.97 -9.53 -14.93
N ASP A 296 -10.56 -10.34 -15.90
CA ASP A 296 -11.44 -11.32 -16.55
C ASP A 296 -11.84 -12.45 -15.59
N ALA A 297 -10.92 -12.93 -14.74
CA ALA A 297 -11.22 -13.89 -13.68
C ALA A 297 -12.23 -13.32 -12.67
N LEU A 298 -12.01 -12.08 -12.22
CA LEU A 298 -12.92 -11.39 -11.28
C LEU A 298 -14.32 -11.18 -11.88
N ALA A 299 -14.42 -10.88 -13.18
CA ALA A 299 -15.69 -10.73 -13.88
C ALA A 299 -16.53 -12.02 -13.90
N THR A 300 -15.89 -13.20 -13.79
CA THR A 300 -16.56 -14.52 -13.76
C THR A 300 -16.85 -15.02 -12.35
N GLY A 301 -16.61 -14.18 -11.32
CA GLY A 301 -16.98 -14.47 -9.93
C GLY A 301 -15.93 -15.27 -9.15
N HIS A 302 -14.68 -15.24 -9.59
CA HIS A 302 -13.53 -15.83 -8.90
C HIS A 302 -12.83 -14.86 -7.96
#